data_756cc92d3a98fe8579139d16298b7131
#
_entry.id   756cc92d3a98fe8579139d16298b7131
#
_cell.length_a   1.000
_cell.length_b   1.000
_cell.length_c   1.000
_cell.angle_alpha   90.00
_cell.angle_beta   90.00
_cell.angle_gamma   90.00
#
_symmetry.space_group_name_H-M   'P 1'
#
loop_
_entity.id
_entity.type
_entity.pdbx_description
1 polymer ?
#
loop_
_entity_poly.entity_id
_entity_poly.type
_entity_poly.pdbx_seq_one_letter_code
_entity_poly.pdbx_strand_id
1 'polypeptide(L)'
;KGKRTIGKNCRVMIHSVIGGVHGGFHNVENEMDEIRWVQSQYIKMLASETDMTQAQLKKMLQRKVNIYLSAEEAVEMGIADVVV
;
A
#
# COMPACT_ATOMS: atom_id res chain seq x y z
N LYS A 1 -3.75 -14.54 5.20
CA LYS A 1 -2.49 -15.28 5.39
C LYS A 1 -2.71 -16.76 5.27
N GLY A 2 -1.74 -17.46 4.69
CA GLY A 2 -1.70 -18.92 4.62
C GLY A 2 -2.44 -19.54 3.44
N LYS A 3 -3.37 -18.82 2.84
CA LYS A 3 -4.21 -19.34 1.75
C LYS A 3 -4.30 -18.42 0.54
N ARG A 4 -3.44 -17.43 0.45
CA ARG A 4 -3.44 -16.49 -0.67
C ARG A 4 -2.60 -17.04 -1.80
N THR A 5 -3.18 -17.14 -2.99
CA THR A 5 -2.47 -17.59 -4.18
C THR A 5 -2.34 -16.46 -5.18
N ILE A 6 -1.28 -16.48 -5.97
CA ILE A 6 -1.06 -15.53 -7.05
C ILE A 6 -0.60 -16.27 -8.29
N GLY A 7 -1.13 -15.91 -9.45
CA GLY A 7 -0.71 -16.49 -10.73
C GLY A 7 0.72 -16.09 -11.06
N LYS A 8 1.48 -17.01 -11.63
CA LYS A 8 2.91 -16.81 -11.95
C LYS A 8 3.17 -15.65 -12.89
N ASN A 9 2.18 -15.27 -13.68
CA ASN A 9 2.29 -14.13 -14.62
C ASN A 9 1.59 -12.87 -14.10
N CYS A 10 1.11 -12.89 -12.87
CA CYS A 10 0.45 -11.74 -12.26
C CYS A 10 1.45 -10.78 -11.64
N ARG A 11 1.04 -9.56 -11.47
CA ARG A 11 1.82 -8.52 -10.81
C ARG A 11 0.95 -7.85 -9.75
N VAL A 12 1.59 -7.36 -8.71
CA VAL A 12 0.93 -6.60 -7.65
C VAL A 12 1.45 -5.17 -7.66
N MET A 13 0.55 -4.23 -7.47
CA MET A 13 0.91 -2.83 -7.30
C MET A 13 0.45 -2.35 -5.94
N ILE A 14 1.36 -1.72 -5.21
CA ILE A 14 1.05 -0.98 -3.99
C ILE A 14 1.20 0.49 -4.33
N HIS A 15 0.20 1.30 -4.01
CA HIS A 15 0.28 2.73 -4.31
C HIS A 15 -0.20 3.57 -3.12
N SER A 16 0.28 4.81 -3.09
CA SER A 16 -0.16 5.79 -2.10
C SER A 16 -1.62 6.15 -2.33
N VAL A 17 -2.27 6.56 -1.25
CA VAL A 17 -3.64 7.06 -1.34
C VAL A 17 -3.66 8.32 -2.20
N ILE A 18 -4.59 8.35 -3.14
CA ILE A 18 -4.75 9.47 -4.07
C ILE A 18 -6.00 10.24 -3.69
N GLY A 19 -5.88 11.56 -3.68
CA GLY A 19 -7.00 12.43 -3.43
C GLY A 19 -6.86 13.74 -4.17
N GLY A 20 -7.97 14.41 -4.36
CA GLY A 20 -7.99 15.73 -4.95
C GLY A 20 -9.02 16.59 -4.23
N VAL A 21 -8.74 17.89 -4.14
CA VAL A 21 -9.61 18.80 -3.43
C VAL A 21 -9.60 20.19 -4.06
N HIS A 22 -10.78 20.83 -4.07
CA HIS A 22 -10.98 22.22 -4.50
C HIS A 22 -11.66 22.98 -3.38
N GLY A 23 -11.39 24.28 -3.30
CA GLY A 23 -12.05 25.13 -2.33
C GLY A 23 -11.09 26.01 -1.54
N GLY A 24 -11.60 26.62 -0.47
CA GLY A 24 -10.81 27.49 0.37
C GLY A 24 -9.78 26.74 1.21
N PHE A 25 -8.87 27.49 1.81
CA PHE A 25 -7.74 26.97 2.58
C PHE A 25 -8.15 25.93 3.63
N HIS A 26 -9.15 26.23 4.44
CA HIS A 26 -9.58 25.29 5.50
C HIS A 26 -10.16 23.99 4.96
N ASN A 27 -10.85 24.06 3.82
CA ASN A 27 -11.39 22.86 3.18
C ASN A 27 -10.27 21.97 2.64
N VAL A 28 -9.26 22.57 2.00
CA VAL A 28 -8.08 21.85 1.50
C VAL A 28 -7.32 21.23 2.66
N GLU A 29 -7.13 21.94 3.76
CA GLU A 29 -6.45 21.47 4.95
C GLU A 29 -7.17 20.25 5.56
N ASN A 30 -8.49 20.31 5.70
CA ASN A 30 -9.29 19.19 6.21
C ASN A 30 -9.17 17.96 5.34
N GLU A 31 -9.21 18.11 4.01
CA GLU A 31 -9.07 17.01 3.08
C GLU A 31 -7.67 16.38 3.14
N MET A 32 -6.64 17.20 3.30
CA MET A 32 -5.28 16.70 3.46
C MET A 32 -5.12 15.87 4.74
N ASP A 33 -5.73 16.30 5.83
CA ASP A 33 -5.72 15.55 7.08
C ASP A 33 -6.42 14.21 6.93
N GLU A 34 -7.55 14.19 6.24
CA GLU A 34 -8.30 12.95 5.97
C GLU A 34 -7.47 11.99 5.10
N ILE A 35 -6.83 12.49 4.06
CA ILE A 35 -5.96 11.68 3.19
C ILE A 35 -4.81 11.07 4.00
N ARG A 36 -4.18 11.85 4.89
CA ARG A 36 -3.11 11.33 5.75
C ARG A 36 -3.62 10.24 6.68
N TRP A 37 -4.81 10.40 7.23
CA TRP A 37 -5.43 9.39 8.09
C TRP A 37 -5.69 8.09 7.33
N VAL A 38 -6.29 8.18 6.14
CA VAL A 38 -6.56 7.02 5.28
C VAL A 38 -5.26 6.32 4.90
N GLN A 39 -4.22 7.07 4.55
CA GLN A 39 -2.89 6.52 4.24
C GLN A 39 -2.33 5.76 5.44
N SER A 40 -2.44 6.29 6.65
CA SER A 40 -1.94 5.62 7.85
C SER A 40 -2.68 4.33 8.13
N GLN A 41 -3.99 4.28 7.92
CA GLN A 41 -4.80 3.06 8.10
C GLN A 41 -4.44 2.00 7.05
N TYR A 42 -4.22 2.43 5.82
CA TYR A 42 -3.79 1.56 4.73
C TYR A 42 -2.45 0.89 5.06
N ILE A 43 -1.48 1.66 5.54
CA ILE A 43 -0.16 1.15 5.94
C ILE A 43 -0.28 0.15 7.09
N LYS A 44 -1.09 0.45 8.11
CA LYS A 44 -1.33 -0.46 9.23
C LYS A 44 -1.95 -1.77 8.76
N MET A 45 -2.93 -1.69 7.88
CA MET A 45 -3.59 -2.88 7.34
C MET A 45 -2.60 -3.76 6.57
N LEU A 46 -1.81 -3.16 5.68
CA LEU A 46 -0.81 -3.89 4.91
C LEU A 46 0.23 -4.54 5.83
N ALA A 47 0.71 -3.82 6.85
CA ALA A 47 1.67 -4.36 7.80
C ALA A 47 1.10 -5.55 8.59
N SER A 48 -0.19 -5.49 8.96
CA SER A 48 -0.82 -6.58 9.70
C SER A 48 -1.06 -7.83 8.86
N GLU A 49 -1.23 -7.67 7.56
CA GLU A 49 -1.58 -8.77 6.65
C GLU A 49 -0.42 -9.30 5.81
N THR A 50 0.75 -8.69 5.93
CA THR A 50 1.96 -9.08 5.18
C THR A 50 3.12 -9.23 6.15
N ASP A 51 4.31 -9.56 5.62
CA ASP A 51 5.53 -9.63 6.41
C ASP A 51 6.30 -8.30 6.40
N MET A 52 5.67 -7.24 5.92
CA MET A 52 6.26 -5.91 5.86
C MET A 52 5.95 -5.13 7.13
N THR A 53 6.90 -4.31 7.58
CA THR A 53 6.69 -3.41 8.72
C THR A 53 6.08 -2.09 8.25
N GLN A 54 5.45 -1.36 9.15
CA GLN A 54 4.94 -0.02 8.85
C GLN A 54 6.07 0.92 8.40
N ALA A 55 7.25 0.82 9.02
CA ALA A 55 8.40 1.63 8.67
C ALA A 55 8.87 1.38 7.24
N GLN A 56 8.95 0.10 6.83
CA GLN A 56 9.30 -0.27 5.47
C GLN A 56 8.30 0.28 4.46
N LEU A 57 7.01 0.13 4.72
CA LEU A 57 5.96 0.61 3.85
C LEU A 57 5.98 2.14 3.71
N LYS A 58 6.14 2.86 4.81
CA LYS A 58 6.27 4.32 4.78
C LYS A 58 7.44 4.77 3.92
N LYS A 59 8.60 4.14 4.12
CA LYS A 59 9.82 4.48 3.38
C LYS A 59 9.65 4.21 1.87
N MET A 60 9.06 3.09 1.51
CA MET A 60 8.81 2.74 0.12
C MET A 60 7.87 3.72 -0.56
N LEU A 61 6.77 4.06 0.11
CA LEU A 61 5.76 4.96 -0.44
C LEU A 61 6.20 6.42 -0.47
N GLN A 62 7.17 6.82 0.34
CA GLN A 62 7.79 8.14 0.25
C GLN A 62 8.66 8.29 -0.99
N ARG A 63 9.30 7.20 -1.42
CA ARG A 63 10.19 7.22 -2.58
C ARG A 63 9.46 7.08 -3.90
N LYS A 64 8.41 6.25 -3.90
CA LYS A 64 7.63 5.97 -5.11
C LYS A 64 6.15 5.97 -4.79
N VAL A 65 5.39 6.60 -5.63
CA VAL A 65 3.92 6.62 -5.52
C VAL A 65 3.37 5.22 -5.81
N ASN A 66 3.96 4.53 -6.78
CA ASN A 66 3.55 3.18 -7.17
C ASN A 66 4.72 2.21 -7.03
N ILE A 67 4.46 1.07 -6.44
CA ILE A 67 5.43 -0.01 -6.26
C ILE A 67 4.88 -1.24 -6.96
N TYR A 68 5.62 -1.73 -7.95
CA TYR A 68 5.23 -2.91 -8.72
C TYR A 68 6.03 -4.12 -8.29
N LEU A 69 5.35 -5.24 -8.08
CA LEU A 69 5.95 -6.47 -7.61
C LEU A 69 5.60 -7.63 -8.53
N SER A 70 6.56 -8.52 -8.78
CA SER A 70 6.30 -9.79 -9.43
C SER A 70 5.56 -10.74 -8.49
N ALA A 71 5.08 -11.86 -9.01
CA ALA A 71 4.44 -12.89 -8.18
C ALA A 71 5.39 -13.40 -7.10
N GLU A 72 6.65 -13.63 -7.44
CA GLU A 72 7.69 -14.10 -6.52
C GLU A 72 7.97 -13.08 -5.43
N GLU A 73 8.11 -11.80 -5.81
CA GLU A 73 8.33 -10.72 -4.85
C GLU A 73 7.14 -10.56 -3.89
N ALA A 74 5.92 -10.75 -4.39
CA ALA A 74 4.72 -10.71 -3.55
C ALA A 74 4.73 -11.81 -2.49
N VAL A 75 5.23 -13.00 -2.83
CA VAL A 75 5.37 -14.09 -1.85
C VAL A 75 6.48 -13.77 -0.84
N GLU A 76 7.61 -13.23 -1.30
CA GLU A 76 8.71 -12.85 -0.41
C GLU A 76 8.28 -11.82 0.63
N MET A 77 7.40 -10.90 0.25
CA MET A 77 6.89 -9.85 1.14
C MET A 77 5.68 -10.28 1.97
N GLY A 78 5.22 -11.51 1.79
CA GLY A 78 4.07 -12.03 2.53
C GLY A 78 2.72 -11.51 2.04
N ILE A 79 2.67 -10.90 0.87
CA ILE A 79 1.41 -10.44 0.26
C ILE A 79 0.61 -11.63 -0.23
N ALA A 80 1.29 -12.60 -0.81
CA ALA A 80 0.71 -13.89 -1.20
C ALA A 80 1.50 -15.02 -0.56
N ASP A 81 0.95 -16.21 -0.55
CA ASP A 81 1.58 -17.36 0.09
C ASP A 81 2.16 -18.33 -0.94
N VAL A 82 1.51 -18.50 -2.07
CA VAL A 82 1.90 -19.48 -3.10
C VAL A 82 1.71 -18.89 -4.50
N VAL A 83 2.71 -19.12 -5.36
CA VAL A 83 2.59 -18.84 -6.79
C VAL A 83 2.01 -20.07 -7.48
N VAL A 84 1.00 -19.86 -8.29
CA VAL A 84 0.34 -20.96 -9.03
C VAL A 84 0.45 -20.80 -10.54
#